data_ba0f954840cf8f9ae6aa1bea6145b37f
#
_entry.id   ba0f954840cf8f9ae6aa1bea6145b37f
#
_cell.length_a   1.000
_cell.length_b   1.000
_cell.length_c   1.000
_cell.angle_alpha   90.00
_cell.angle_beta   90.00
_cell.angle_gamma   90.00
#
_symmetry.space_group_name_H-M   'P 1'
#
loop_
_entity.id
_entity.type
_entity.pdbx_description
1 polymer ?
#
loop_
_entity_poly.entity_id
_entity_poly.type
_entity_poly.pdbx_seq_one_letter_code
_entity_poly.pdbx_strand_id
1 'polypeptide(L)'
;MAAQADGCAPIVKAFEEGREESDPWPEPRTFAAGIRVPKALGDFIVLRALRATGGTAVSVSEADIARAMRVAGEREGMLVCPEGGAALAAAGRLRADGWIAQDDEVVVFNTGTGLKYAESLQGERPHRLESGELPSEGTAR
;
A
#
# COMPACT_ATOMS: atom_id res chain seq x y z
N MET A 1 3.32 11.16 -6.40
CA MET A 1 3.07 9.82 -6.98
C MET A 1 1.66 9.33 -6.67
N ALA A 2 1.10 8.43 -7.49
CA ALA A 2 -0.11 7.68 -7.19
C ALA A 2 0.24 6.19 -7.02
N ALA A 3 -0.38 5.52 -6.02
CA ALA A 3 -0.19 4.10 -5.75
C ALA A 3 -1.52 3.35 -5.91
N GLN A 4 -1.50 2.21 -6.57
CA GLN A 4 -2.65 1.30 -6.70
C GLN A 4 -2.20 -0.14 -6.44
N ALA A 5 -3.15 -1.05 -6.23
CA ALA A 5 -2.87 -2.48 -6.16
C ALA A 5 -2.86 -3.09 -7.57
N ASP A 6 -1.99 -4.08 -7.82
CA ASP A 6 -1.88 -4.75 -9.13
C ASP A 6 -3.23 -5.31 -9.62
N GLY A 7 -4.06 -5.79 -8.72
CA GLY A 7 -5.39 -6.31 -9.04
C GLY A 7 -6.45 -5.24 -9.33
N CYS A 8 -6.13 -3.93 -9.20
CA CYS A 8 -7.03 -2.82 -9.54
C CYS A 8 -6.22 -1.54 -9.76
N ALA A 9 -5.64 -1.36 -10.95
CA ALA A 9 -4.71 -0.27 -11.28
C ALA A 9 -5.08 0.53 -12.54
N PRO A 10 -6.33 1.03 -12.67
CA PRO A 10 -6.75 1.74 -13.87
C PRO A 10 -5.98 3.04 -14.12
N ILE A 11 -5.60 3.78 -13.07
CA ILE A 11 -4.83 5.02 -13.17
C ILE A 11 -3.40 4.74 -13.64
N VAL A 12 -2.76 3.70 -13.09
CA VAL A 12 -1.40 3.29 -13.48
C VAL A 12 -1.38 2.93 -14.95
N LYS A 13 -2.30 2.07 -15.39
CA LYS A 13 -2.42 1.66 -16.79
C LYS A 13 -2.62 2.85 -17.73
N ALA A 14 -3.55 3.75 -17.42
CA ALA A 14 -3.81 4.94 -18.23
C ALA A 14 -2.62 5.91 -18.26
N PHE A 15 -1.87 6.02 -17.16
CA PHE A 15 -0.66 6.82 -17.08
C PHE A 15 0.44 6.28 -17.98
N GLU A 16 0.70 4.97 -17.93
CA GLU A 16 1.69 4.26 -18.77
C GLU A 16 1.34 4.31 -20.25
N GLU A 17 0.05 4.21 -20.59
CA GLU A 17 -0.46 4.32 -21.97
C GLU A 17 -0.53 5.78 -22.47
N GLY A 18 -0.19 6.78 -21.67
CA GLY A 18 -0.24 8.19 -22.04
C GLY A 18 -1.66 8.77 -22.17
N ARG A 19 -2.68 8.09 -21.64
CA ARG A 19 -4.09 8.45 -21.80
C ARG A 19 -4.54 9.52 -20.83
N GLU A 20 -5.52 10.32 -21.21
CA GLU A 20 -6.10 11.37 -20.38
C GLU A 20 -7.12 10.85 -19.37
N GLU A 21 -7.73 9.70 -19.65
CA GLU A 21 -8.71 9.01 -18.81
C GLU A 21 -8.40 7.52 -18.73
N SER A 22 -8.80 6.88 -17.63
CA SER A 22 -8.66 5.42 -17.48
C SER A 22 -9.86 4.68 -18.06
N ASP A 23 -9.67 3.43 -18.50
CA ASP A 23 -10.78 2.50 -18.74
C ASP A 23 -11.23 1.85 -17.43
N PRO A 24 -12.47 1.37 -17.36
CA PRO A 24 -12.91 0.53 -16.26
C PRO A 24 -12.03 -0.71 -16.12
N TRP A 25 -11.55 -0.97 -14.88
CA TRP A 25 -10.74 -2.15 -14.60
C TRP A 25 -11.62 -3.41 -14.53
N PRO A 26 -11.34 -4.44 -15.30
CA PRO A 26 -12.08 -5.69 -15.24
C PRO A 26 -11.74 -6.47 -13.96
N GLU A 27 -12.75 -7.04 -13.31
CA GLU A 27 -12.58 -7.92 -12.15
C GLU A 27 -11.63 -7.37 -11.06
N PRO A 28 -11.93 -6.21 -10.43
CA PRO A 28 -11.05 -5.59 -9.46
C PRO A 28 -10.88 -6.46 -8.21
N ARG A 29 -9.62 -6.77 -7.86
CA ARG A 29 -9.27 -7.64 -6.74
C ARG A 29 -8.14 -7.02 -5.94
N THR A 30 -8.40 -6.69 -4.68
CA THR A 30 -7.40 -6.33 -3.67
C THR A 30 -8.04 -6.37 -2.29
N PHE A 31 -7.27 -6.73 -1.24
CA PHE A 31 -7.76 -6.56 0.12
C PHE A 31 -7.72 -5.09 0.58
N ALA A 32 -6.95 -4.23 -0.08
CA ALA A 32 -6.95 -2.78 0.14
C ALA A 32 -8.25 -2.16 -0.43
N ALA A 33 -9.36 -2.35 0.30
CA ALA A 33 -10.71 -2.04 -0.18
C ALA A 33 -10.88 -0.57 -0.58
N GLY A 34 -10.20 0.36 0.09
CA GLY A 34 -10.30 1.80 -0.19
C GLY A 34 -9.68 2.23 -1.51
N ILE A 35 -8.77 1.41 -2.10
CA ILE A 35 -8.21 1.64 -3.44
C ILE A 35 -8.72 0.66 -4.50
N ARG A 36 -9.68 -0.21 -4.15
CA ARG A 36 -10.37 -1.08 -5.11
C ARG A 36 -11.44 -0.31 -5.88
N VAL A 37 -11.00 0.62 -6.70
CA VAL A 37 -11.85 1.53 -7.46
C VAL A 37 -11.65 1.28 -8.94
N PRO A 38 -12.51 0.48 -9.60
CA PRO A 38 -12.33 0.08 -11.00
C PRO A 38 -12.41 1.24 -11.99
N LYS A 39 -13.13 2.30 -11.66
CA LYS A 39 -13.19 3.55 -12.43
C LYS A 39 -13.41 4.72 -11.46
N ALA A 40 -12.42 5.58 -11.33
CA ALA A 40 -12.53 6.79 -10.55
C ALA A 40 -13.22 7.90 -11.35
N LEU A 41 -14.15 8.63 -10.73
CA LEU A 41 -14.84 9.74 -11.39
C LEU A 41 -13.89 10.89 -11.77
N GLY A 42 -12.81 11.07 -11.00
CA GLY A 42 -11.82 12.13 -11.20
C GLY A 42 -10.49 11.64 -11.75
N ASP A 43 -10.43 10.52 -12.45
CA ASP A 43 -9.20 9.93 -12.98
C ASP A 43 -8.41 10.89 -13.88
N PHE A 44 -9.10 11.66 -14.74
CA PHE A 44 -8.50 12.69 -15.59
C PHE A 44 -7.81 13.80 -14.78
N ILE A 45 -8.32 14.13 -13.58
CA ILE A 45 -7.71 15.12 -12.69
C ILE A 45 -6.40 14.54 -12.13
N VAL A 46 -6.42 13.29 -11.69
CA VAL A 46 -5.24 12.59 -11.16
C VAL A 46 -4.16 12.48 -12.24
N LEU A 47 -4.52 12.02 -13.44
CA LEU A 47 -3.59 11.86 -14.55
C LEU A 47 -2.96 13.18 -14.98
N ARG A 48 -3.77 14.26 -15.04
CA ARG A 48 -3.28 15.61 -15.32
C ARG A 48 -2.32 16.10 -14.23
N ALA A 49 -2.67 15.93 -12.95
CA ALA A 49 -1.82 16.32 -11.84
C ALA A 49 -0.47 15.60 -11.87
N LEU A 50 -0.47 14.27 -12.09
CA LEU A 50 0.77 13.50 -12.21
C LEU A 50 1.67 14.03 -13.31
N ARG A 51 1.13 14.31 -14.51
CA ARG A 51 1.91 14.84 -15.63
C ARG A 51 2.41 16.29 -15.38
N ALA A 52 1.54 17.14 -14.85
CA ALA A 52 1.88 18.54 -14.59
C ALA A 52 2.98 18.69 -13.52
N THR A 53 3.09 17.75 -12.59
CA THR A 53 4.08 17.77 -11.51
C THR A 53 5.32 16.92 -11.77
N GLY A 54 5.44 16.29 -12.95
CA GLY A 54 6.50 15.29 -13.19
C GLY A 54 6.39 14.06 -12.28
N GLY A 55 5.17 13.81 -11.80
CA GLY A 55 4.90 12.66 -10.92
C GLY A 55 4.84 11.33 -11.66
N THR A 56 4.62 10.25 -10.92
CA THR A 56 4.50 8.91 -11.47
C THR A 56 3.34 8.14 -10.83
N ALA A 57 2.91 7.07 -11.49
CA ALA A 57 1.92 6.13 -10.98
C ALA A 57 2.55 4.74 -10.90
N VAL A 58 2.31 4.02 -9.79
CA VAL A 58 2.92 2.71 -9.52
C VAL A 58 1.87 1.76 -8.97
N SER A 59 1.82 0.54 -9.48
CA SER A 59 1.06 -0.54 -8.85
C SER A 59 1.97 -1.41 -7.99
N VAL A 60 1.39 -2.01 -6.94
CA VAL A 60 2.10 -2.87 -6.00
C VAL A 60 1.32 -4.15 -5.75
N SER A 61 2.03 -5.25 -5.47
CA SER A 61 1.41 -6.53 -5.19
C SER A 61 0.75 -6.58 -3.81
N GLU A 62 -0.23 -7.48 -3.63
CA GLU A 62 -0.85 -7.76 -2.33
C GLU A 62 0.20 -8.15 -1.28
N ALA A 63 1.22 -8.92 -1.68
CA ALA A 63 2.30 -9.33 -0.80
C ALA A 63 3.17 -8.15 -0.35
N ASP A 64 3.44 -7.19 -1.24
CA ASP A 64 4.19 -5.98 -0.90
C ASP A 64 3.40 -5.07 0.02
N ILE A 65 2.08 -4.95 -0.20
CA ILE A 65 1.19 -4.20 0.70
C ILE A 65 1.24 -4.80 2.11
N ALA A 66 1.02 -6.12 2.24
CA ALA A 66 1.03 -6.80 3.52
C ALA A 66 2.40 -6.69 4.22
N ARG A 67 3.50 -6.82 3.46
CA ARG A 67 4.86 -6.65 3.98
C ARG A 67 5.09 -5.23 4.49
N ALA A 68 4.67 -4.21 3.75
CA ALA A 68 4.82 -2.81 4.15
C ALA A 68 4.03 -2.49 5.43
N MET A 69 2.79 -3.01 5.56
CA MET A 69 2.00 -2.87 6.79
C MET A 69 2.72 -3.49 7.99
N ARG A 70 3.26 -4.72 7.83
CA ARG A 70 4.00 -5.40 8.89
C ARG A 70 5.25 -4.62 9.29
N VAL A 71 6.05 -4.18 8.33
CA VAL A 71 7.28 -3.40 8.59
C VAL A 71 6.96 -2.08 9.32
N ALA A 72 5.87 -1.39 8.95
CA ALA A 72 5.43 -0.20 9.67
C ALA A 72 5.06 -0.51 11.13
N GLY A 73 4.40 -1.64 11.37
CA GLY A 73 4.08 -2.11 12.72
C GLY A 73 5.32 -2.47 13.54
N GLU A 74 6.23 -3.25 12.96
CA GLU A 74 7.44 -3.75 13.64
C GLU A 74 8.45 -2.63 13.96
N ARG A 75 8.60 -1.66 13.05
CA ARG A 75 9.64 -0.62 13.18
C ARG A 75 9.17 0.66 13.82
N GLU A 76 7.92 1.05 13.53
CA GLU A 76 7.38 2.35 13.91
C GLU A 76 6.22 2.24 14.91
N GLY A 77 5.78 1.01 15.25
CA GLY A 77 4.60 0.79 16.08
C GLY A 77 3.28 1.28 15.43
N MET A 78 3.28 1.47 14.10
CA MET A 78 2.15 2.04 13.38
C MET A 78 1.30 0.97 12.72
N LEU A 79 0.03 0.87 13.11
CA LEU A 79 -0.94 0.01 12.46
C LEU A 79 -1.59 0.75 11.30
N VAL A 80 -0.89 0.80 10.17
CA VAL A 80 -1.38 1.46 8.95
C VAL A 80 -2.49 0.65 8.26
N CYS A 81 -3.39 1.33 7.54
CA CYS A 81 -4.37 0.64 6.70
C CYS A 81 -3.70 0.03 5.44
N PRO A 82 -4.35 -0.92 4.75
CA PRO A 82 -3.83 -1.49 3.51
C PRO A 82 -3.49 -0.46 2.43
N GLU A 83 -4.27 0.61 2.33
CA GLU A 83 -4.02 1.73 1.42
C GLU A 83 -2.72 2.47 1.78
N GLY A 84 -2.47 2.68 3.09
CA GLY A 84 -1.20 3.20 3.60
C GLY A 84 -0.05 2.24 3.31
N GLY A 85 -0.27 0.94 3.47
CA GLY A 85 0.67 -0.12 3.09
C GLY A 85 1.03 -0.08 1.60
N ALA A 86 0.03 0.13 0.72
CA ALA A 86 0.26 0.29 -0.72
C ALA A 86 1.11 1.52 -1.02
N ALA A 87 0.84 2.66 -0.37
CA ALA A 87 1.62 3.88 -0.54
C ALA A 87 3.08 3.72 -0.04
N LEU A 88 3.29 3.04 1.10
CA LEU A 88 4.62 2.71 1.62
C LEU A 88 5.39 1.76 0.69
N ALA A 89 4.73 0.70 0.20
CA ALA A 89 5.33 -0.24 -0.74
C ALA A 89 5.74 0.45 -2.05
N ALA A 90 4.87 1.33 -2.58
CA ALA A 90 5.16 2.12 -3.78
C ALA A 90 6.35 3.06 -3.57
N ALA A 91 6.42 3.75 -2.43
CA ALA A 91 7.55 4.61 -2.08
C ALA A 91 8.86 3.81 -1.97
N GLY A 92 8.81 2.64 -1.32
CA GLY A 92 9.96 1.74 -1.23
C GLY A 92 10.46 1.25 -2.59
N ARG A 93 9.55 0.89 -3.50
CA ARG A 93 9.88 0.51 -4.88
C ARG A 93 10.52 1.67 -5.64
N LEU A 94 9.90 2.84 -5.63
CA LEU A 94 10.42 4.03 -6.31
C LEU A 94 11.79 4.47 -5.76
N ARG A 95 12.04 4.22 -4.48
CA ARG A 95 13.34 4.43 -3.85
C ARG A 95 14.38 3.45 -4.37
N ALA A 96 14.01 2.15 -4.46
CA ALA A 96 14.90 1.12 -4.98
C ALA A 96 15.24 1.33 -6.48
N ASP A 97 14.26 1.83 -7.25
CA ASP A 97 14.39 2.13 -8.67
C ASP A 97 15.13 3.47 -8.93
N GLY A 98 15.47 4.22 -7.87
CA GLY A 98 16.19 5.49 -7.96
C GLY A 98 15.33 6.70 -8.38
N TRP A 99 14.02 6.54 -8.50
CA TRP A 99 13.11 7.66 -8.80
C TRP A 99 12.97 8.61 -7.60
N ILE A 100 12.99 8.09 -6.38
CA ILE A 100 13.14 8.86 -5.14
C ILE A 100 14.63 8.86 -4.78
N ALA A 101 15.24 10.03 -4.77
CA ALA A 101 16.65 10.20 -4.42
C ALA A 101 16.90 10.01 -2.91
N GLN A 102 18.19 9.81 -2.54
CA GLN A 102 18.56 9.51 -1.15
C GLN A 102 18.18 10.63 -0.18
N ASP A 103 18.28 11.86 -0.63
CA ASP A 103 18.06 13.05 0.17
C ASP A 103 16.66 13.64 0.00
N ASP A 104 15.77 12.94 -0.74
CA ASP A 104 14.38 13.38 -0.89
C ASP A 104 13.59 13.19 0.39
N GLU A 105 12.84 14.22 0.77
CA GLU A 105 11.83 14.12 1.81
C GLU A 105 10.53 13.58 1.22
N VAL A 106 10.05 12.46 1.78
CA VAL A 106 8.86 11.75 1.29
C VAL A 106 7.74 11.83 2.29
N VAL A 107 6.60 12.38 1.89
CA VAL A 107 5.37 12.36 2.67
C VAL A 107 4.44 11.27 2.15
N VAL A 108 4.06 10.34 3.01
CA VAL A 108 3.11 9.27 2.72
C VAL A 108 1.79 9.55 3.42
N PHE A 109 0.70 9.63 2.66
CA PHE A 109 -0.64 9.77 3.23
C PHE A 109 -1.17 8.42 3.70
N ASN A 110 -1.19 8.20 5.02
CA ASN A 110 -1.90 7.09 5.63
C ASN A 110 -3.32 7.53 6.00
N THR A 111 -4.29 7.18 5.17
CA THR A 111 -5.66 7.70 5.23
C THR A 111 -6.58 6.92 6.18
N GLY A 112 -6.08 5.89 6.84
CA GLY A 112 -6.85 5.06 7.75
C GLY A 112 -5.99 4.29 8.75
N THR A 113 -6.65 3.48 9.55
CA THR A 113 -6.00 2.58 10.52
C THR A 113 -6.22 1.12 10.12
N GLY A 114 -5.22 0.27 10.36
CA GLY A 114 -5.30 -1.17 10.16
C GLY A 114 -6.34 -1.86 11.07
N LEU A 115 -6.80 -1.21 12.14
CA LEU A 115 -7.86 -1.77 13.00
C LEU A 115 -9.16 -2.08 12.25
N LYS A 116 -9.44 -1.38 11.16
CA LYS A 116 -10.61 -1.64 10.29
C LYS A 116 -10.44 -2.89 9.43
N TYR A 117 -9.25 -3.46 9.39
CA TYR A 117 -8.84 -4.56 8.53
C TYR A 117 -8.22 -5.69 9.36
N ALA A 118 -8.79 -5.98 10.54
CA ALA A 118 -8.23 -6.95 11.48
C ALA A 118 -8.02 -8.35 10.86
N GLU A 119 -8.89 -8.75 9.93
CA GLU A 119 -8.78 -9.99 9.16
C GLU A 119 -7.58 -10.05 8.19
N SER A 120 -7.06 -8.89 7.77
CA SER A 120 -5.88 -8.80 6.89
C SER A 120 -4.56 -8.76 7.67
N LEU A 121 -4.63 -8.61 8.99
CA LEU A 121 -3.48 -8.70 9.89
C LEU A 121 -3.15 -10.18 10.12
N GLN A 122 -2.54 -10.81 9.12
CA GLN A 122 -2.04 -12.18 9.24
C GLN A 122 -0.73 -12.15 10.03
N GLY A 123 -0.83 -12.35 11.33
CA GLY A 123 0.28 -12.65 12.21
C GLY A 123 0.15 -14.07 12.75
N GLU A 124 1.25 -14.70 13.18
CA GLU A 124 1.18 -15.88 14.02
C GLU A 124 0.30 -15.54 15.22
N ARG A 125 -0.69 -16.41 15.50
CA ARG A 125 -1.50 -16.22 16.70
C ARG A 125 -0.55 -16.25 17.90
N PRO A 126 -0.61 -15.24 18.79
CA PRO A 126 0.22 -15.28 19.98
C PRO A 126 -0.03 -16.57 20.73
N HIS A 127 1.04 -17.21 21.20
CA HIS A 127 0.93 -18.43 22.00
C HIS A 127 0.03 -18.15 23.21
N ARG A 128 -1.05 -18.91 23.35
CA ARG A 128 -1.95 -18.77 24.49
C ARG A 128 -1.27 -19.43 25.68
N LEU A 129 -0.84 -18.64 26.63
CA LEU A 129 -0.33 -19.16 27.90
C LEU A 129 -1.50 -19.71 28.71
N GLU A 130 -1.35 -20.93 29.21
CA GLU A 130 -2.22 -21.47 30.25
C GLU A 130 -1.97 -20.69 31.55
N SER A 131 -2.99 -20.61 32.42
CA SER A 131 -2.89 -19.87 33.68
C SER A 131 -1.75 -20.43 34.54
N GLY A 132 -0.70 -19.63 34.77
CA GLY A 132 0.48 -20.03 35.53
C GLY A 132 1.74 -20.37 34.73
N GLU A 133 1.66 -20.38 33.39
CA GLU A 133 2.84 -20.53 32.53
C GLU A 133 3.48 -19.19 32.25
N LEU A 134 4.78 -19.09 32.49
CA LEU A 134 5.59 -17.98 32.00
C LEU A 134 6.22 -18.38 30.65
N PRO A 135 6.35 -17.43 29.69
CA PRO A 135 7.07 -17.71 28.45
C PRO A 135 8.48 -18.20 28.76
N SER A 136 8.88 -19.34 28.22
CA SER A 136 10.28 -19.76 28.31
C SER A 136 11.16 -18.74 27.58
N GLU A 137 12.26 -18.33 28.19
CA GLU A 137 13.27 -17.50 27.56
C GLU A 137 13.73 -18.19 26.26
N GLY A 138 13.34 -17.68 25.10
CA GLY A 138 13.76 -18.22 23.79
C GLY A 138 12.72 -18.24 22.69
N THR A 139 11.46 -17.87 22.94
CA THR A 139 10.38 -17.86 21.90
C THR A 139 10.13 -16.45 21.32
N ALA A 140 10.96 -15.46 21.60
CA ALA A 140 10.94 -14.19 20.89
C ALA A 140 11.83 -14.31 19.63
N ARG A 141 11.21 -14.67 18.50
CA ARG A 141 11.78 -14.46 17.16
C ARG A 141 10.94 -13.49 16.39
#